data_ee53b7dc8850ba2c90bfea1c90a150ee
#
_entry.id   ee53b7dc8850ba2c90bfea1c90a150ee
#
_cell.length_a   1.000
_cell.length_b   1.000
_cell.length_c   1.000
_cell.angle_alpha   90.00
_cell.angle_beta   90.00
_cell.angle_gamma   90.00
#
_symmetry.space_group_name_H-M   'P 1'
#
loop_
_entity.id
_entity.type
_entity.pdbx_description
1 polymer ?
#
loop_
_entity_poly.entity_id
_entity_poly.type
_entity_poly.pdbx_seq_one_letter_code
_entity_poly.pdbx_strand_id
1 'polypeptide(L)'
;HYDHIGAVKALKELTGAKTFIGKEDVDYANGKVDLTWARELGFEYKEAFEPDVLLSHSDIIKLGNTAILCKSAPGHTPGTMAFFFDVTDGKRTLRAAMHGGAGRNSMYKEFLDKYGLSYETREKFVPAIDSFIDEKVDIHLGNHVGNNDTVGKSKRITGESNPFIDET
;
A
#
# COMPACT_ATOMS: atom_id res chain seq x y z
N HIS A 1 -6.71 0.77 -5.31
CA HIS A 1 -7.91 1.42 -5.85
C HIS A 1 -7.52 2.60 -6.76
N TYR A 2 -8.54 3.21 -7.42
CA TYR A 2 -8.33 4.25 -8.44
C TYR A 2 -7.53 5.47 -7.93
N ASP A 3 -7.80 5.92 -6.73
CA ASP A 3 -7.11 7.04 -6.07
C ASP A 3 -5.61 6.79 -5.83
N HIS A 4 -5.15 5.54 -5.91
CA HIS A 4 -3.75 5.16 -5.78
C HIS A 4 -3.08 4.81 -7.12
N ILE A 5 -3.84 4.30 -8.09
CA ILE A 5 -3.28 3.78 -9.35
C ILE A 5 -3.63 4.60 -10.59
N GLY A 6 -4.59 5.52 -10.51
CA GLY A 6 -5.06 6.27 -11.68
C GLY A 6 -4.01 7.10 -12.40
N ALA A 7 -2.93 7.51 -11.72
CA ALA A 7 -1.82 8.25 -12.33
C ALA A 7 -0.61 7.37 -12.74
N VAL A 8 -0.61 6.08 -12.42
CA VAL A 8 0.57 5.21 -12.59
C VAL A 8 0.99 5.10 -14.05
N LYS A 9 0.04 4.91 -14.96
CA LYS A 9 0.32 4.83 -16.41
C LYS A 9 1.04 6.08 -16.90
N ALA A 10 0.49 7.25 -16.61
CA ALA A 10 1.07 8.52 -17.04
C ALA A 10 2.46 8.76 -16.41
N LEU A 11 2.64 8.43 -15.14
CA LEU A 11 3.94 8.54 -14.47
C LEU A 11 4.98 7.58 -15.06
N LYS A 12 4.58 6.34 -15.35
CA LYS A 12 5.46 5.36 -16.02
C LYS A 12 5.91 5.85 -17.39
N GLU A 13 4.98 6.35 -18.21
CA GLU A 13 5.28 6.89 -19.54
C GLU A 13 6.19 8.12 -19.48
N LEU A 14 5.95 9.02 -18.51
CA LEU A 14 6.71 10.25 -18.36
C LEU A 14 8.14 10.03 -17.83
N THR A 15 8.32 9.08 -16.91
CA THR A 15 9.57 8.93 -16.14
C THR A 15 10.38 7.69 -16.50
N GLY A 16 9.77 6.71 -17.17
CA GLY A 16 10.36 5.39 -17.38
C GLY A 16 10.52 4.56 -16.10
N ALA A 17 9.87 4.97 -15.00
CA ALA A 17 9.93 4.27 -13.72
C ALA A 17 9.33 2.86 -13.83
N LYS A 18 9.98 1.89 -13.18
CA LYS A 18 9.42 0.54 -13.02
C LYS A 18 8.27 0.54 -12.03
N THR A 19 7.24 -0.21 -12.37
CA THR A 19 6.04 -0.38 -11.56
C THR A 19 6.03 -1.76 -10.90
N PHE A 20 5.61 -1.79 -9.63
CA PHE A 20 5.53 -2.99 -8.81
C PHE A 20 4.11 -3.13 -8.26
N ILE A 21 3.61 -4.36 -8.15
CA ILE A 21 2.30 -4.65 -7.56
C ILE A 21 2.30 -6.04 -6.92
N GLY A 22 1.51 -6.24 -5.88
CA GLY A 22 1.24 -7.59 -5.38
C GLY A 22 0.61 -8.45 -6.48
N LYS A 23 1.12 -9.65 -6.70
CA LYS A 23 0.78 -10.48 -7.87
C LYS A 23 -0.72 -10.77 -7.99
N GLU A 24 -1.44 -10.82 -6.87
CA GLU A 24 -2.87 -11.09 -6.85
C GLU A 24 -3.72 -9.89 -7.32
N ASP A 25 -3.13 -8.69 -7.44
CA ASP A 25 -3.80 -7.46 -7.89
C ASP A 25 -3.49 -7.10 -9.35
N VAL A 26 -2.73 -7.90 -10.07
CA VAL A 26 -2.31 -7.60 -11.46
C VAL A 26 -3.51 -7.36 -12.38
N ASP A 27 -4.57 -8.15 -12.25
CA ASP A 27 -5.74 -8.06 -13.11
C ASP A 27 -6.59 -6.80 -12.84
N TYR A 28 -6.43 -6.16 -11.68
CA TYR A 28 -7.02 -4.85 -11.38
C TYR A 28 -6.22 -3.73 -12.04
N ALA A 29 -4.90 -3.81 -12.03
CA ALA A 29 -4.03 -2.81 -12.66
C ALA A 29 -4.16 -2.81 -14.19
N ASN A 30 -4.20 -4.00 -14.81
CA ASN A 30 -4.27 -4.13 -16.27
C ASN A 30 -5.71 -4.06 -16.83
N GLY A 31 -6.70 -3.89 -15.96
CA GLY A 31 -8.09 -3.68 -16.37
C GLY A 31 -8.85 -4.94 -16.79
N LYS A 32 -8.28 -6.15 -16.63
CA LYS A 32 -9.04 -7.40 -16.87
C LYS A 32 -10.20 -7.55 -15.90
N VAL A 33 -10.01 -7.06 -14.66
CA VAL A 33 -11.06 -7.05 -13.64
C VAL A 33 -11.18 -5.63 -13.09
N ASP A 34 -12.36 -5.03 -13.22
CA ASP A 34 -12.61 -3.66 -12.75
C ASP A 34 -13.02 -3.67 -11.27
N LEU A 35 -12.04 -3.65 -10.39
CA LEU A 35 -12.22 -3.53 -8.94
C LEU A 35 -11.42 -2.36 -8.34
N THR A 36 -11.22 -1.33 -9.15
CA THR A 36 -10.47 -0.14 -8.75
C THR A 36 -11.25 0.81 -7.85
N TRP A 37 -12.51 0.49 -7.54
CA TRP A 37 -13.46 1.39 -6.86
C TRP A 37 -13.90 2.60 -7.73
N ALA A 38 -13.34 2.77 -8.93
CA ALA A 38 -13.70 3.86 -9.84
C ALA A 38 -15.19 3.87 -10.14
N ARG A 39 -15.76 2.69 -10.43
CA ARG A 39 -17.18 2.51 -10.72
C ARG A 39 -18.09 2.93 -9.57
N GLU A 40 -17.70 2.70 -8.32
CA GLU A 40 -18.44 3.13 -7.13
C GLU A 40 -18.44 4.65 -6.97
N LEU A 41 -17.45 5.32 -7.55
CA LEU A 41 -17.32 6.78 -7.58
C LEU A 41 -17.92 7.40 -8.84
N GLY A 42 -18.53 6.61 -9.74
CA GLY A 42 -19.11 7.07 -11.00
C GLY A 42 -18.09 7.31 -12.11
N PHE A 43 -16.89 6.77 -12.01
CA PHE A 43 -15.84 6.86 -13.03
C PHE A 43 -15.66 5.53 -13.77
N GLU A 44 -15.04 5.62 -14.95
CA GLU A 44 -14.55 4.47 -15.69
C GLU A 44 -13.02 4.42 -15.58
N TYR A 45 -12.47 3.26 -15.21
CA TYR A 45 -11.02 3.09 -15.17
C TYR A 45 -10.46 2.91 -16.58
N LYS A 46 -9.77 3.93 -17.09
CA LYS A 46 -9.17 3.95 -18.44
C LYS A 46 -7.65 3.93 -18.44
N GLU A 47 -7.06 4.09 -17.27
CA GLU A 47 -5.62 4.21 -17.04
C GLU A 47 -4.94 2.85 -16.77
N ALA A 48 -5.54 1.77 -17.32
CA ALA A 48 -4.96 0.43 -17.18
C ALA A 48 -3.52 0.37 -17.70
N PHE A 49 -2.68 -0.36 -16.98
CA PHE A 49 -1.28 -0.54 -17.31
C PHE A 49 -0.82 -1.96 -16.95
N GLU A 50 0.21 -2.44 -17.65
CA GLU A 50 0.89 -3.69 -17.27
C GLU A 50 2.00 -3.35 -16.27
N PRO A 51 1.94 -3.92 -15.04
CA PRO A 51 3.03 -3.80 -14.07
C PRO A 51 4.30 -4.48 -14.55
N ASP A 52 5.47 -3.90 -14.25
CA ASP A 52 6.75 -4.48 -14.67
C ASP A 52 7.19 -5.64 -13.76
N VAL A 53 6.81 -5.61 -12.49
CA VAL A 53 7.22 -6.59 -11.48
C VAL A 53 6.04 -6.98 -10.61
N LEU A 54 5.81 -8.28 -10.49
CA LEU A 54 4.82 -8.86 -9.58
C LEU A 54 5.51 -9.27 -8.28
N LEU A 55 5.02 -8.74 -7.15
CA LEU A 55 5.58 -8.97 -5.83
C LEU A 55 4.90 -10.16 -5.14
N SER A 56 5.72 -10.97 -4.50
CA SER A 56 5.32 -12.02 -3.56
C SER A 56 5.76 -11.67 -2.14
N HIS A 57 5.24 -12.42 -1.16
CA HIS A 57 5.68 -12.28 0.24
C HIS A 57 7.19 -12.46 0.38
N SER A 58 7.82 -11.56 1.13
CA SER A 58 9.28 -11.50 1.38
C SER A 58 10.15 -11.06 0.19
N ASP A 59 9.57 -10.61 -0.91
CA ASP A 59 10.35 -9.97 -1.97
C ASP A 59 11.00 -8.67 -1.49
N ILE A 60 12.13 -8.33 -2.11
CA ILE A 60 12.88 -7.12 -1.79
C ILE A 60 13.03 -6.26 -3.03
N ILE A 61 12.50 -5.03 -2.97
CA ILE A 61 12.77 -4.00 -3.98
C ILE A 61 14.06 -3.29 -3.59
N LYS A 62 15.00 -3.20 -4.53
CA LYS A 62 16.26 -2.46 -4.33
C LYS A 62 16.32 -1.23 -5.23
N LEU A 63 16.64 -0.08 -4.62
CA LEU A 63 16.84 1.18 -5.32
C LEU A 63 18.03 1.91 -4.68
N GLY A 64 19.17 1.94 -5.36
CA GLY A 64 20.42 2.44 -4.80
C GLY A 64 20.78 1.70 -3.51
N ASN A 65 20.93 2.42 -2.42
CA ASN A 65 21.25 1.87 -1.10
C ASN A 65 20.00 1.48 -0.30
N THR A 66 18.80 1.71 -0.82
CA THR A 66 17.55 1.37 -0.14
C THR A 66 17.09 -0.02 -0.53
N ALA A 67 16.76 -0.84 0.47
CA ALA A 67 16.11 -2.13 0.32
C ALA A 67 14.75 -2.08 1.00
N ILE A 68 13.69 -2.39 0.26
CA ILE A 68 12.31 -2.40 0.74
C ILE A 68 11.83 -3.84 0.84
N LEU A 69 11.62 -4.35 2.04
CA LEU A 69 11.02 -5.65 2.27
C LEU A 69 9.51 -5.55 2.03
N CYS A 70 8.99 -6.41 1.17
CA CYS A 70 7.58 -6.48 0.81
C CYS A 70 6.94 -7.69 1.49
N LYS A 71 5.91 -7.48 2.30
CA LYS A 71 5.15 -8.56 2.95
C LYS A 71 3.70 -8.55 2.46
N SER A 72 3.16 -9.72 2.12
CA SER A 72 1.73 -9.84 1.80
C SER A 72 0.86 -9.42 2.98
N ALA A 73 -0.11 -8.57 2.70
CA ALA A 73 -1.06 -8.03 3.67
C ALA A 73 -2.50 -8.08 3.10
N PRO A 74 -2.99 -9.26 2.65
CA PRO A 74 -4.29 -9.38 2.00
C PRO A 74 -5.41 -8.88 2.90
N GLY A 75 -6.43 -8.29 2.29
CA GLY A 75 -7.61 -7.77 2.99
C GLY A 75 -8.25 -6.62 2.27
N HIS A 76 -7.58 -5.49 2.17
CA HIS A 76 -8.06 -4.34 1.39
C HIS A 76 -8.21 -4.71 -0.10
N THR A 77 -7.23 -5.40 -0.64
CA THR A 77 -7.30 -6.19 -1.87
C THR A 77 -6.55 -7.52 -1.65
N PRO A 78 -6.73 -8.52 -2.53
CA PRO A 78 -5.99 -9.78 -2.43
C PRO A 78 -4.47 -9.60 -2.47
N GLY A 79 -3.99 -8.67 -3.29
CA GLY A 79 -2.57 -8.37 -3.49
C GLY A 79 -2.03 -7.22 -2.66
N THR A 80 -2.76 -6.74 -1.65
CA THR A 80 -2.25 -5.69 -0.76
C THR A 80 -0.90 -6.10 -0.15
N MET A 81 0.07 -5.18 -0.17
CA MET A 81 1.41 -5.37 0.39
C MET A 81 1.66 -4.41 1.54
N ALA A 82 2.46 -4.83 2.50
CA ALA A 82 3.09 -3.96 3.50
C ALA A 82 4.58 -3.82 3.16
N PHE A 83 5.13 -2.62 3.32
CA PHE A 83 6.49 -2.26 2.95
C PHE A 83 7.26 -1.83 4.18
N PHE A 84 8.47 -2.40 4.35
CA PHE A 84 9.35 -2.10 5.47
C PHE A 84 10.73 -1.72 4.93
N PHE A 85 11.27 -0.59 5.36
CA PHE A 85 12.59 -0.12 4.92
C PHE A 85 13.23 0.80 5.96
N ASP A 86 14.55 0.89 5.88
CA ASP A 86 15.31 1.72 6.79
C ASP A 86 15.53 3.10 6.17
N VAL A 87 15.41 4.13 7.02
CA VAL A 87 15.70 5.53 6.70
C VAL A 87 16.66 6.09 7.74
N THR A 88 17.35 7.18 7.40
CA THR A 88 18.29 7.83 8.34
C THR A 88 18.02 9.32 8.43
N ASP A 89 18.16 9.87 9.64
CA ASP A 89 18.20 11.31 9.89
C ASP A 89 19.65 11.85 9.92
N GLY A 90 20.63 11.01 9.53
CA GLY A 90 22.06 11.32 9.57
C GLY A 90 22.74 11.01 10.91
N LYS A 91 21.99 10.68 11.95
CA LYS A 91 22.48 10.31 13.28
C LYS A 91 22.12 8.89 13.67
N ARG A 92 20.92 8.46 13.32
CA ARG A 92 20.39 7.12 13.63
C ARG A 92 19.66 6.54 12.43
N THR A 93 19.57 5.23 12.39
CA THR A 93 18.74 4.50 11.42
C THR A 93 17.40 4.19 12.08
N LEU A 94 16.33 4.45 11.35
CA LEU A 94 14.95 4.27 11.80
C LEU A 94 14.24 3.32 10.84
N ARG A 95 13.40 2.46 11.38
CA ARG A 95 12.58 1.54 10.60
C ARG A 95 11.27 2.22 10.20
N ALA A 96 11.08 2.46 8.92
CA ALA A 96 9.82 2.94 8.36
C ALA A 96 8.97 1.79 7.83
N ALA A 97 7.65 1.91 7.99
CA ALA A 97 6.71 0.98 7.37
C ALA A 97 5.49 1.69 6.81
N MET A 98 4.92 1.11 5.74
CA MET A 98 3.66 1.52 5.14
C MET A 98 2.82 0.28 4.85
N HIS A 99 1.59 0.22 5.38
CA HIS A 99 0.60 -0.77 4.98
C HIS A 99 -0.14 -0.26 3.75
N GLY A 100 -0.22 -1.07 2.69
CA GLY A 100 -0.78 -0.67 1.40
C GLY A 100 -2.29 -0.38 1.41
N GLY A 101 -3.02 -0.84 2.42
CA GLY A 101 -4.43 -0.50 2.60
C GLY A 101 -5.06 -1.28 3.74
N ALA A 102 -5.68 -0.58 4.69
CA ALA A 102 -6.43 -1.13 5.82
C ALA A 102 -7.94 -0.84 5.74
N GLY A 103 -8.41 -0.20 4.68
CA GLY A 103 -9.82 0.10 4.45
C GLY A 103 -10.65 -1.18 4.24
N ARG A 104 -11.84 -1.21 4.81
CA ARG A 104 -12.71 -2.41 4.85
C ARG A 104 -13.73 -2.48 3.71
N ASN A 105 -13.80 -1.45 2.86
CA ASN A 105 -14.88 -1.29 1.86
C ASN A 105 -15.02 -2.50 0.93
N SER A 106 -13.91 -3.03 0.43
CA SER A 106 -13.85 -4.21 -0.44
C SER A 106 -14.03 -5.55 0.31
N MET A 107 -14.18 -5.52 1.63
CA MET A 107 -14.41 -6.72 2.46
C MET A 107 -15.86 -6.85 2.95
N TYR A 108 -16.73 -5.85 2.69
CA TYR A 108 -18.13 -5.98 3.05
C TYR A 108 -18.81 -7.05 2.22
N LYS A 109 -19.70 -7.80 2.85
CA LYS A 109 -20.45 -8.90 2.22
C LYS A 109 -21.18 -8.41 0.95
N GLU A 110 -21.83 -7.27 1.03
CA GLU A 110 -22.60 -6.66 -0.05
C GLU A 110 -21.70 -6.34 -1.27
N PHE A 111 -20.47 -5.90 -1.02
CA PHE A 111 -19.48 -5.65 -2.08
C PHE A 111 -18.98 -6.95 -2.71
N LEU A 112 -18.60 -7.92 -1.88
CA LEU A 112 -18.11 -9.21 -2.36
C LEU A 112 -19.19 -9.93 -3.20
N ASP A 113 -20.43 -9.96 -2.72
CA ASP A 113 -21.55 -10.57 -3.44
C ASP A 113 -21.85 -9.84 -4.77
N LYS A 114 -21.85 -8.50 -4.75
CA LYS A 114 -22.10 -7.66 -5.93
C LYS A 114 -21.13 -7.95 -7.07
N TYR A 115 -19.87 -8.19 -6.75
CA TYR A 115 -18.81 -8.41 -7.73
C TYR A 115 -18.42 -9.88 -7.91
N GLY A 116 -19.12 -10.81 -7.24
CA GLY A 116 -18.83 -12.24 -7.32
C GLY A 116 -17.44 -12.62 -6.78
N LEU A 117 -16.98 -11.89 -5.75
CA LEU A 117 -15.65 -12.08 -5.19
C LEU A 117 -15.61 -13.13 -4.09
N SER A 118 -14.46 -13.78 -3.95
CA SER A 118 -14.21 -14.73 -2.87
C SER A 118 -14.15 -14.02 -1.50
N TYR A 119 -14.68 -14.68 -0.48
CA TYR A 119 -14.53 -14.26 0.91
C TYR A 119 -13.14 -14.53 1.49
N GLU A 120 -12.30 -15.28 0.79
CA GLU A 120 -10.96 -15.68 1.24
C GLU A 120 -10.08 -14.49 1.64
N THR A 121 -10.14 -13.40 0.89
CA THR A 121 -9.37 -12.18 1.19
C THR A 121 -9.78 -11.57 2.54
N ARG A 122 -11.09 -11.57 2.83
CA ARG A 122 -11.62 -11.12 4.12
C ARG A 122 -11.16 -12.01 5.27
N GLU A 123 -11.14 -13.33 5.07
CA GLU A 123 -10.70 -14.30 6.07
C GLU A 123 -9.19 -14.17 6.37
N LYS A 124 -8.40 -13.79 5.37
CA LYS A 124 -6.96 -13.57 5.49
C LYS A 124 -6.58 -12.24 6.16
N PHE A 125 -7.50 -11.28 6.28
CA PHE A 125 -7.18 -9.93 6.75
C PHE A 125 -6.64 -9.91 8.18
N VAL A 126 -7.36 -10.49 9.15
CA VAL A 126 -6.90 -10.51 10.55
C VAL A 126 -5.59 -11.28 10.71
N PRO A 127 -5.43 -12.50 10.18
CA PRO A 127 -4.14 -13.19 10.24
C PRO A 127 -2.98 -12.39 9.61
N ALA A 128 -3.24 -11.64 8.53
CA ALA A 128 -2.21 -10.80 7.91
C ALA A 128 -1.79 -9.65 8.84
N ILE A 129 -2.73 -8.97 9.50
CA ILE A 129 -2.42 -7.93 10.48
C ILE A 129 -1.64 -8.51 11.67
N ASP A 130 -2.08 -9.64 12.20
CA ASP A 130 -1.43 -10.31 13.33
C ASP A 130 0.03 -10.70 13.01
N SER A 131 0.33 -11.02 11.75
CA SER A 131 1.69 -11.34 11.31
C SER A 131 2.69 -10.18 11.43
N PHE A 132 2.21 -8.96 11.62
CA PHE A 132 3.04 -7.75 11.76
C PHE A 132 3.17 -7.25 13.20
N ILE A 133 2.50 -7.89 14.17
CA ILE A 133 2.40 -7.39 15.56
C ILE A 133 3.77 -7.27 16.24
N ASP A 134 4.74 -8.12 15.86
CA ASP A 134 6.09 -8.12 16.40
C ASP A 134 7.08 -7.29 15.58
N GLU A 135 6.62 -6.65 14.49
CA GLU A 135 7.48 -5.79 13.68
C GLU A 135 7.75 -4.48 14.40
N LYS A 136 9.03 -4.22 14.68
CA LYS A 136 9.44 -2.92 15.23
C LYS A 136 9.39 -1.88 14.12
N VAL A 137 8.65 -0.81 14.34
CA VAL A 137 8.46 0.30 13.40
C VAL A 137 8.61 1.62 14.16
N ASP A 138 9.61 2.40 13.78
CA ASP A 138 9.82 3.73 14.35
C ASP A 138 8.97 4.79 13.63
N ILE A 139 8.66 4.57 12.34
CA ILE A 139 7.93 5.53 11.52
C ILE A 139 6.81 4.80 10.76
N HIS A 140 5.56 5.08 11.11
CA HIS A 140 4.41 4.63 10.34
C HIS A 140 4.05 5.65 9.25
N LEU A 141 4.12 5.23 7.99
CA LEU A 141 3.69 6.02 6.83
C LEU A 141 2.27 5.64 6.45
N GLY A 142 1.37 6.63 6.45
CA GLY A 142 0.00 6.44 5.99
C GLY A 142 -0.08 6.55 4.46
N ASN A 143 -0.83 5.68 3.81
CA ASN A 143 -1.17 5.80 2.39
C ASN A 143 -2.32 6.80 2.14
N HIS A 144 -2.99 7.25 3.18
CA HIS A 144 -3.90 8.39 3.22
C HIS A 144 -3.51 9.33 4.36
N VAL A 145 -3.71 10.63 4.19
CA VAL A 145 -3.36 11.66 5.18
C VAL A 145 -4.03 11.46 6.54
N GLY A 146 -5.18 10.80 6.56
CA GLY A 146 -5.91 10.48 7.79
C GLY A 146 -5.38 9.27 8.57
N ASN A 147 -4.57 8.40 7.94
CA ASN A 147 -4.17 7.14 8.56
C ASN A 147 -3.18 7.31 9.73
N ASN A 148 -2.41 8.40 9.71
CA ASN A 148 -1.40 8.69 10.73
C ASN A 148 -1.36 10.17 11.14
N ASP A 149 -2.44 10.92 10.94
CA ASP A 149 -2.53 12.37 11.21
C ASP A 149 -1.42 13.18 10.50
N THR A 150 -1.16 12.88 9.22
CA THR A 150 -0.06 13.49 8.45
C THR A 150 -0.10 15.03 8.53
N VAL A 151 -1.29 15.65 8.34
CA VAL A 151 -1.43 17.12 8.35
C VAL A 151 -1.21 17.70 9.76
N GLY A 152 -1.73 17.06 10.80
CA GLY A 152 -1.54 17.50 12.17
C GLY A 152 -0.08 17.31 12.63
N LYS A 153 0.52 16.17 12.33
CA LYS A 153 1.92 15.90 12.65
C LYS A 153 2.88 16.84 11.93
N SER A 154 2.67 17.11 10.63
CA SER A 154 3.54 18.01 9.87
C SER A 154 3.63 19.42 10.44
N LYS A 155 2.54 19.91 11.06
CA LYS A 155 2.50 21.23 11.72
C LYS A 155 3.24 21.27 13.07
N ARG A 156 3.57 20.11 13.63
CA ARG A 156 4.25 19.98 14.94
C ARG A 156 5.72 19.62 14.82
N ILE A 157 6.26 19.46 13.60
CA ILE A 157 7.70 19.24 13.39
C ILE A 157 8.46 20.48 13.84
N THR A 158 9.50 20.28 14.66
CA THR A 158 10.45 21.31 15.09
C THR A 158 11.87 20.83 14.84
N GLY A 159 12.88 21.67 15.09
CA GLY A 159 14.29 21.25 15.03
C GLY A 159 14.69 20.21 16.09
N GLU A 160 13.86 20.03 17.12
CA GLU A 160 14.13 19.15 18.26
C GLU A 160 13.20 17.94 18.32
N SER A 161 12.03 18.00 17.65
CA SER A 161 10.99 16.96 17.72
C SER A 161 10.38 16.68 16.36
N ASN A 162 10.25 15.40 16.03
CA ASN A 162 9.55 14.91 14.87
C ASN A 162 8.43 13.94 15.29
N PRO A 163 7.15 14.37 15.31
CA PRO A 163 6.04 13.54 15.76
C PRO A 163 5.70 12.34 14.87
N PHE A 164 6.39 12.18 13.73
CA PHE A 164 6.30 10.96 12.91
C PHE A 164 7.15 9.81 13.44
N ILE A 165 8.11 10.09 14.33
CA ILE A 165 8.95 9.08 14.95
C ILE A 165 8.29 8.65 16.25
N ASP A 166 8.02 7.36 16.38
CA ASP A 166 7.58 6.76 17.63
C ASP A 166 8.81 6.45 18.48
N GLU A 167 8.90 7.06 19.66
CA GLU A 167 10.04 6.91 20.58
C GLU A 167 9.76 5.92 21.73
N THR A 168 8.63 5.14 21.64
CA THR A 168 8.24 4.16 22.69
C THR A 168 8.92 2.79 22.52
#